data_3fb8131259b4da8374db249d6e607a12
#
_entry.id   3fb8131259b4da8374db249d6e607a12
#
_cell.length_a   1.000
_cell.length_b   1.000
_cell.length_c   1.000
_cell.angle_alpha   90.00
_cell.angle_beta   90.00
_cell.angle_gamma   90.00
#
_symmetry.space_group_name_H-M   'P 1'
#
loop_
_entity.id
_entity.type
_entity.pdbx_description
1 polymer ?
#
loop_
_entity_poly.entity_id
_entity_poly.type
_entity_poly.pdbx_seq_one_letter_code
_entity_poly.pdbx_strand_id
1 'polypeptide(L)'
;MNNKRLSLILSIVTALLVVGLFGCVYAANTILTAKAVELSKLKAQNQVTDDLQVSLRKNKTDIVKYAELNTIAKAVVPQDKNQAQTVSEIVKIANDSGMPKLTSITFPASTLGGTAGTKTQGGLTQVTPAKGTTGVYLLPITITLDSNNAVRYSQFITFLQKLENNRRTAQVSAINITPDSKNPNNISFTLTVNQYIKP
;
A
#
# COMPACT_ATOMS: atom_id res chain seq x y z
N MET A 1 38.54 -88.95 19.92
CA MET A 1 38.72 -87.48 19.85
C MET A 1 38.84 -86.99 21.28
N ASN A 2 39.97 -86.30 21.67
CA ASN A 2 40.19 -85.87 23.05
C ASN A 2 39.14 -84.86 23.46
N ASN A 3 38.36 -85.13 24.53
CA ASN A 3 37.29 -84.27 25.04
C ASN A 3 37.75 -82.81 25.26
N LYS A 4 39.06 -82.59 25.58
CA LYS A 4 39.66 -81.28 25.70
C LYS A 4 39.72 -80.49 24.37
N ARG A 5 39.91 -81.13 23.22
CA ARG A 5 39.94 -80.51 21.90
C ARG A 5 38.53 -80.17 21.44
N LEU A 6 37.55 -81.00 21.76
CA LEU A 6 36.12 -80.76 21.43
C LEU A 6 35.59 -79.54 22.20
N SER A 7 35.86 -79.42 23.47
CA SER A 7 35.46 -78.24 24.30
C SER A 7 36.13 -76.98 23.86
N LEU A 8 37.36 -77.01 23.40
CA LEU A 8 38.08 -75.82 22.89
C LEU A 8 37.51 -75.36 21.58
N ILE A 9 37.17 -76.28 20.65
CA ILE A 9 36.52 -75.95 19.41
C ILE A 9 35.11 -75.34 19.63
N LEU A 10 34.34 -75.92 20.57
CA LEU A 10 33.01 -75.42 20.93
C LEU A 10 33.09 -74.02 21.55
N SER A 11 34.08 -73.75 22.40
CA SER A 11 34.29 -72.42 22.99
C SER A 11 34.67 -71.37 21.95
N ILE A 12 35.48 -71.73 20.96
CA ILE A 12 35.82 -70.79 19.86
C ILE A 12 34.60 -70.51 18.97
N VAL A 13 33.79 -71.49 18.65
CA VAL A 13 32.56 -71.31 17.83
C VAL A 13 31.55 -70.43 18.58
N THR A 14 31.35 -70.66 19.89
CA THR A 14 30.44 -69.81 20.67
C THR A 14 30.97 -68.36 20.81
N ALA A 15 32.25 -68.15 20.97
CA ALA A 15 32.83 -66.83 20.97
C ALA A 15 32.65 -66.10 19.64
N LEU A 16 32.85 -66.82 18.54
CA LEU A 16 32.67 -66.27 17.20
C LEU A 16 31.21 -65.93 16.90
N LEU A 17 30.24 -66.72 17.36
CA LEU A 17 28.81 -66.43 17.29
C LEU A 17 28.42 -65.18 18.09
N VAL A 18 28.95 -65.03 19.29
CA VAL A 18 28.69 -63.85 20.13
C VAL A 18 29.24 -62.58 19.48
N VAL A 19 30.47 -62.61 18.97
CA VAL A 19 31.07 -61.45 18.25
C VAL A 19 30.26 -61.13 16.97
N GLY A 20 29.81 -62.13 16.23
CA GLY A 20 28.95 -61.94 15.05
C GLY A 20 27.61 -61.26 15.39
N LEU A 21 26.98 -61.69 16.51
CA LEU A 21 25.74 -61.09 16.98
C LEU A 21 25.94 -59.62 17.36
N PHE A 22 27.00 -59.29 18.09
CA PHE A 22 27.30 -57.87 18.42
C PHE A 22 27.59 -57.06 17.17
N GLY A 23 28.29 -57.60 16.18
CA GLY A 23 28.55 -56.93 14.93
C GLY A 23 27.26 -56.65 14.15
N CYS A 24 26.32 -57.58 14.09
CA CYS A 24 25.02 -57.40 13.44
C CYS A 24 24.17 -56.34 14.15
N VAL A 25 24.10 -56.34 15.46
CA VAL A 25 23.36 -55.36 16.25
C VAL A 25 23.95 -53.96 16.05
N TYR A 26 25.26 -53.84 16.05
CA TYR A 26 25.96 -52.57 15.82
C TYR A 26 25.68 -52.05 14.41
N ALA A 27 25.82 -52.86 13.40
CA ALA A 27 25.50 -52.49 12.00
C ALA A 27 24.03 -52.09 11.79
N ALA A 28 23.12 -52.88 12.39
CA ALA A 28 21.68 -52.53 12.35
C ALA A 28 21.38 -51.18 13.00
N ASN A 29 21.98 -50.93 14.18
CA ASN A 29 21.79 -49.70 14.90
C ASN A 29 22.31 -48.46 14.13
N THR A 30 23.49 -48.58 13.48
CA THR A 30 24.05 -47.48 12.66
C THR A 30 23.18 -47.19 11.42
N ILE A 31 22.66 -48.22 10.77
CA ILE A 31 21.74 -48.04 9.60
C ILE A 31 20.39 -47.43 10.03
N LEU A 32 19.84 -47.89 11.17
CA LEU A 32 18.59 -47.37 11.69
C LEU A 32 18.72 -45.87 12.09
N THR A 33 19.81 -45.54 12.80
CA THR A 33 20.05 -44.12 13.19
C THR A 33 20.24 -43.20 11.96
N ALA A 34 20.99 -43.66 10.97
CA ALA A 34 21.14 -42.90 9.71
C ALA A 34 19.79 -42.66 9.01
N LYS A 35 18.95 -43.71 8.90
CA LYS A 35 17.62 -43.63 8.31
C LYS A 35 16.67 -42.78 9.17
N ALA A 36 16.73 -42.84 10.46
CA ALA A 36 15.91 -42.01 11.34
C ALA A 36 16.24 -40.52 11.19
N VAL A 37 17.51 -40.15 11.08
CA VAL A 37 17.95 -38.77 10.83
C VAL A 37 17.48 -38.27 9.47
N GLU A 38 17.61 -39.09 8.43
CA GLU A 38 17.15 -38.77 7.08
C GLU A 38 15.64 -38.55 7.06
N LEU A 39 14.88 -39.43 7.70
CA LEU A 39 13.41 -39.32 7.81
C LEU A 39 13.00 -38.06 8.59
N SER A 40 13.68 -37.76 9.69
CA SER A 40 13.45 -36.54 10.47
C SER A 40 13.70 -35.27 9.64
N LYS A 41 14.77 -35.27 8.86
CA LYS A 41 15.10 -34.16 7.95
C LYS A 41 14.05 -33.98 6.85
N LEU A 42 13.63 -35.06 6.21
CA LEU A 42 12.56 -35.05 5.21
C LEU A 42 11.23 -34.56 5.79
N LYS A 43 10.89 -35.02 7.00
CA LYS A 43 9.68 -34.57 7.71
C LYS A 43 9.71 -33.08 8.02
N ALA A 44 10.85 -32.56 8.48
CA ALA A 44 11.05 -31.13 8.73
C ALA A 44 10.96 -30.32 7.42
N GLN A 45 11.54 -30.80 6.33
CA GLN A 45 11.42 -30.15 5.02
C GLN A 45 9.98 -30.11 4.50
N ASN A 46 9.23 -31.22 4.64
CA ASN A 46 7.82 -31.26 4.25
C ASN A 46 6.99 -30.29 5.09
N GLN A 47 7.23 -30.21 6.38
CA GLN A 47 6.53 -29.27 7.27
C GLN A 47 6.79 -27.81 6.86
N VAL A 48 8.04 -27.43 6.56
CA VAL A 48 8.37 -26.10 6.03
C VAL A 48 7.66 -25.83 4.71
N THR A 49 7.59 -26.84 3.84
CA THR A 49 6.90 -26.69 2.54
C THR A 49 5.39 -26.52 2.71
N ASP A 50 4.78 -27.25 3.64
CA ASP A 50 3.36 -27.12 3.96
C ASP A 50 3.06 -25.74 4.57
N ASP A 51 3.88 -25.27 5.49
CA ASP A 51 3.75 -23.93 6.10
C ASP A 51 3.89 -22.81 5.05
N LEU A 52 4.81 -22.97 4.10
CA LEU A 52 4.94 -22.06 2.96
C LEU A 52 3.71 -22.06 2.07
N GLN A 53 3.15 -23.24 1.76
CA GLN A 53 1.93 -23.35 0.96
C GLN A 53 0.72 -22.70 1.65
N VAL A 54 0.57 -22.91 2.96
CA VAL A 54 -0.48 -22.26 3.77
C VAL A 54 -0.31 -20.75 3.75
N SER A 55 0.91 -20.27 3.95
CA SER A 55 1.23 -18.84 3.90
C SER A 55 0.95 -18.22 2.51
N LEU A 56 1.34 -18.92 1.43
CA LEU A 56 1.06 -18.49 0.06
C LEU A 56 -0.45 -18.42 -0.23
N ARG A 57 -1.21 -19.43 0.21
CA ARG A 57 -2.68 -19.43 0.06
C ARG A 57 -3.31 -18.27 0.81
N LYS A 58 -2.89 -18.03 2.05
CA LYS A 58 -3.35 -16.89 2.86
C LYS A 58 -3.04 -15.56 2.17
N ASN A 59 -1.79 -15.37 1.73
CA ASN A 59 -1.38 -14.15 1.03
C ASN A 59 -2.19 -13.94 -0.27
N LYS A 60 -2.44 -15.01 -1.04
CA LYS A 60 -3.28 -14.93 -2.24
C LYS A 60 -4.71 -14.52 -1.91
N THR A 61 -5.29 -15.08 -0.86
CA THR A 61 -6.64 -14.71 -0.39
C THR A 61 -6.68 -13.26 0.10
N ASP A 62 -5.64 -12.83 0.83
CA ASP A 62 -5.53 -11.45 1.31
C ASP A 62 -5.37 -10.46 0.15
N ILE A 63 -4.58 -10.78 -0.88
CA ILE A 63 -4.46 -9.97 -2.10
C ILE A 63 -5.82 -9.78 -2.78
N VAL A 64 -6.59 -10.85 -2.94
CA VAL A 64 -7.93 -10.76 -3.54
C VAL A 64 -8.88 -9.95 -2.66
N LYS A 65 -8.88 -10.19 -1.35
CA LYS A 65 -9.71 -9.48 -0.37
C LYS A 65 -9.42 -7.98 -0.33
N TYR A 66 -8.14 -7.61 -0.46
CA TYR A 66 -7.72 -6.20 -0.41
C TYR A 66 -7.59 -5.53 -1.78
N ALA A 67 -7.82 -6.25 -2.90
CA ALA A 67 -7.79 -5.68 -4.25
C ALA A 67 -8.83 -4.56 -4.42
N GLU A 68 -10.01 -4.74 -3.87
CA GLU A 68 -11.08 -3.72 -3.89
C GLU A 68 -10.69 -2.48 -3.08
N LEU A 69 -10.12 -2.67 -1.88
CA LEU A 69 -9.60 -1.57 -1.06
C LEU A 69 -8.48 -0.81 -1.76
N ASN A 70 -7.61 -1.49 -2.49
CA ASN A 70 -6.55 -0.85 -3.27
C ASN A 70 -7.12 -0.01 -4.42
N THR A 71 -8.19 -0.48 -5.06
CA THR A 71 -8.89 0.28 -6.10
C THR A 71 -9.55 1.52 -5.51
N ILE A 72 -10.22 1.39 -4.36
CA ILE A 72 -10.82 2.52 -3.63
C ILE A 72 -9.72 3.50 -3.19
N ALA A 73 -8.62 3.01 -2.62
CA ALA A 73 -7.50 3.86 -2.19
C ALA A 73 -6.89 4.67 -3.35
N LYS A 74 -6.72 4.05 -4.53
CA LYS A 74 -6.25 4.75 -5.74
C LYS A 74 -7.24 5.78 -6.26
N ALA A 75 -8.55 5.54 -6.10
CA ALA A 75 -9.57 6.49 -6.49
C ALA A 75 -9.64 7.71 -5.54
N VAL A 76 -9.41 7.47 -4.25
CA VAL A 76 -9.43 8.52 -3.20
C VAL A 76 -8.16 9.36 -3.22
N VAL A 77 -6.99 8.72 -3.39
CA VAL A 77 -5.69 9.41 -3.46
C VAL A 77 -5.03 9.05 -4.80
N PRO A 78 -5.25 9.85 -5.86
CA PRO A 78 -4.70 9.59 -7.18
C PRO A 78 -3.16 9.63 -7.16
N GLN A 79 -2.55 8.76 -7.95
CA GLN A 79 -1.09 8.68 -8.09
C GLN A 79 -0.50 9.82 -8.93
N ASP A 80 -1.32 10.44 -9.78
CA ASP A 80 -0.92 11.53 -10.67
C ASP A 80 -1.58 12.85 -10.29
N LYS A 81 -0.91 13.96 -10.63
CA LYS A 81 -1.44 15.31 -10.42
C LYS A 81 -2.74 15.58 -11.19
N ASN A 82 -2.99 14.88 -12.24
CA ASN A 82 -4.14 14.91 -13.16
C ASN A 82 -4.97 16.22 -13.13
N GLN A 83 -4.28 17.35 -13.31
CA GLN A 83 -4.85 18.70 -13.18
C GLN A 83 -6.06 18.92 -14.06
N ALA A 84 -6.02 18.41 -15.31
CA ALA A 84 -7.11 18.56 -16.27
C ALA A 84 -8.41 17.89 -15.77
N GLN A 85 -8.30 16.69 -15.20
CA GLN A 85 -9.45 16.00 -14.63
C GLN A 85 -9.96 16.70 -13.37
N THR A 86 -9.06 17.20 -12.52
CA THR A 86 -9.44 17.97 -11.32
C THR A 86 -10.20 19.24 -11.70
N VAL A 87 -9.74 19.98 -12.71
CA VAL A 87 -10.46 21.15 -13.23
C VAL A 87 -11.85 20.76 -13.74
N SER A 88 -11.93 19.70 -14.54
CA SER A 88 -13.22 19.22 -15.07
C SER A 88 -14.21 18.84 -13.97
N GLU A 89 -13.74 18.18 -12.92
CA GLU A 89 -14.57 17.82 -11.75
C GLU A 89 -15.03 19.05 -10.98
N ILE A 90 -14.14 20.02 -10.70
CA ILE A 90 -14.50 21.27 -10.02
C ILE A 90 -15.53 22.05 -10.82
N VAL A 91 -15.33 22.17 -12.13
CA VAL A 91 -16.29 22.86 -13.03
C VAL A 91 -17.64 22.15 -13.03
N LYS A 92 -17.66 20.81 -13.07
CA LYS A 92 -18.89 20.04 -12.99
C LYS A 92 -19.60 20.28 -11.65
N ILE A 93 -18.89 20.21 -10.53
CA ILE A 93 -19.46 20.47 -9.19
C ILE A 93 -20.03 21.89 -9.12
N ALA A 94 -19.34 22.88 -9.67
CA ALA A 94 -19.81 24.26 -9.74
C ALA A 94 -21.12 24.37 -10.53
N ASN A 95 -21.18 23.79 -11.73
CA ASN A 95 -22.39 23.76 -12.57
C ASN A 95 -23.57 23.09 -11.87
N ASP A 96 -23.31 21.92 -11.25
CA ASP A 96 -24.31 21.15 -10.50
C ASP A 96 -24.80 21.89 -9.23
N SER A 97 -24.05 22.90 -8.77
CA SER A 97 -24.40 23.78 -7.63
C SER A 97 -25.08 25.07 -8.07
N GLY A 98 -25.37 25.24 -9.36
CA GLY A 98 -25.97 26.43 -9.90
C GLY A 98 -24.98 27.59 -10.08
N MET A 99 -23.68 27.31 -10.11
CA MET A 99 -22.62 28.29 -10.41
C MET A 99 -22.04 28.01 -11.79
N PRO A 100 -22.63 28.57 -12.87
CA PRO A 100 -22.29 28.16 -14.23
C PRO A 100 -20.90 28.63 -14.69
N LYS A 101 -20.28 29.57 -13.99
CA LYS A 101 -19.04 30.19 -14.44
C LYS A 101 -18.15 30.59 -13.28
N LEU A 102 -17.09 29.79 -13.05
CA LEU A 102 -15.97 30.17 -12.21
C LEU A 102 -15.04 31.11 -13.00
N THR A 103 -14.48 32.13 -12.34
CA THR A 103 -13.58 33.09 -13.00
C THR A 103 -12.23 32.46 -13.32
N SER A 104 -11.64 31.77 -12.35
CA SER A 104 -10.37 31.09 -12.56
C SER A 104 -10.19 29.90 -11.61
N ILE A 105 -9.45 28.92 -12.09
CA ILE A 105 -8.92 27.82 -11.30
C ILE A 105 -7.41 27.81 -11.55
N THR A 106 -6.62 28.06 -10.52
CA THR A 106 -5.16 28.20 -10.64
C THR A 106 -4.45 27.16 -9.79
N PHE A 107 -3.34 26.67 -10.32
CA PHE A 107 -2.41 25.79 -9.64
C PHE A 107 -1.12 26.56 -9.35
N PRO A 108 -0.31 26.12 -8.36
CA PRO A 108 1.01 26.70 -8.14
C PRO A 108 1.87 26.64 -9.41
N ALA A 109 2.73 27.63 -9.58
CA ALA A 109 3.64 27.68 -10.71
C ALA A 109 4.52 26.43 -10.76
N SER A 110 4.63 25.82 -11.95
CA SER A 110 5.58 24.73 -12.18
C SER A 110 6.98 25.29 -12.37
N THR A 111 7.97 24.77 -11.66
CA THR A 111 9.38 25.10 -11.89
C THR A 111 10.01 24.32 -13.05
N LEU A 112 9.23 23.52 -13.79
CA LEU A 112 9.66 22.88 -15.01
C LEU A 112 9.86 23.98 -16.08
N GLY A 113 11.14 24.31 -16.36
CA GLY A 113 11.52 25.32 -17.35
C GLY A 113 12.10 26.62 -16.78
N GLY A 114 12.18 26.78 -15.46
CA GLY A 114 12.91 27.87 -14.81
C GLY A 114 14.39 27.56 -14.68
N THR A 115 15.24 28.53 -14.99
CA THR A 115 16.69 28.51 -14.82
C THR A 115 17.09 27.97 -13.43
N ALA A 116 18.05 27.06 -13.44
CA ALA A 116 18.60 26.34 -12.31
C ALA A 116 18.81 27.21 -11.04
N GLY A 117 18.15 26.88 -9.96
CA GLY A 117 18.35 27.57 -8.67
C GLY A 117 17.96 26.78 -7.43
N THR A 118 17.14 25.76 -7.50
CA THR A 118 16.85 24.94 -6.31
C THR A 118 16.50 23.55 -6.76
N LYS A 119 17.42 22.61 -6.55
CA LYS A 119 17.18 21.17 -6.73
C LYS A 119 16.14 20.73 -5.70
N THR A 120 14.86 20.81 -6.05
CA THR A 120 13.82 20.14 -5.31
C THR A 120 13.85 18.68 -5.72
N GLN A 121 14.10 17.83 -4.77
CA GLN A 121 14.24 16.38 -4.89
C GLN A 121 12.99 15.80 -5.58
N GLY A 122 13.16 15.19 -6.75
CA GLY A 122 12.16 14.30 -7.34
C GLY A 122 11.05 14.90 -8.20
N GLY A 123 11.23 16.02 -8.92
CA GLY A 123 10.27 16.45 -9.96
C GLY A 123 8.87 16.90 -9.51
N LEU A 124 8.64 17.03 -8.20
CA LEU A 124 7.35 17.39 -7.58
C LEU A 124 7.30 18.89 -7.24
N THR A 125 7.36 19.74 -8.26
CA THR A 125 7.53 21.19 -8.09
C THR A 125 6.30 21.99 -7.64
N GLN A 126 5.11 21.38 -7.69
CA GLN A 126 3.83 22.06 -7.39
C GLN A 126 3.17 21.56 -6.11
N VAL A 127 3.80 20.62 -5.42
CA VAL A 127 3.22 19.93 -4.28
C VAL A 127 4.06 20.06 -3.04
N THR A 128 3.42 20.10 -1.90
CA THR A 128 4.08 20.14 -0.58
C THR A 128 3.81 18.82 0.17
N PRO A 129 4.79 18.30 0.92
CA PRO A 129 4.56 17.10 1.73
C PRO A 129 3.42 17.31 2.73
N ALA A 130 2.52 16.33 2.84
CA ALA A 130 1.47 16.37 3.85
C ALA A 130 2.06 16.10 5.23
N LYS A 131 1.73 16.93 6.21
CA LYS A 131 2.20 16.77 7.60
C LYS A 131 1.63 15.47 8.20
N GLY A 132 2.48 14.67 8.81
CA GLY A 132 2.07 13.45 9.53
C GLY A 132 1.89 12.21 8.65
N THR A 133 2.13 12.28 7.34
CA THR A 133 2.03 11.14 6.43
C THR A 133 3.24 11.05 5.52
N THR A 134 3.81 9.85 5.38
CA THR A 134 4.94 9.61 4.49
C THR A 134 4.45 9.27 3.09
N GLY A 135 5.00 9.94 2.06
CA GLY A 135 4.68 9.66 0.65
C GLY A 135 3.34 10.23 0.17
N VAL A 136 2.69 11.11 0.94
CA VAL A 136 1.50 11.85 0.53
C VAL A 136 1.86 13.33 0.39
N TYR A 137 1.37 13.95 -0.66
CA TYR A 137 1.63 15.35 -0.99
C TYR A 137 0.32 16.12 -1.16
N LEU A 138 0.38 17.42 -0.94
CA LEU A 138 -0.71 18.36 -1.09
C LEU A 138 -0.50 19.16 -2.37
N LEU A 139 -1.51 19.19 -3.23
CA LEU A 139 -1.58 20.09 -4.38
C LEU A 139 -2.60 21.19 -4.06
N PRO A 140 -2.16 22.42 -3.74
CA PRO A 140 -3.08 23.53 -3.50
C PRO A 140 -3.68 24.02 -4.82
N ILE A 141 -4.99 24.22 -4.82
CA ILE A 141 -5.78 24.68 -5.97
C ILE A 141 -6.53 25.91 -5.50
N THR A 142 -6.35 27.03 -6.20
CA THR A 142 -7.07 28.27 -5.89
C THR A 142 -8.20 28.45 -6.90
N ILE A 143 -9.44 28.53 -6.39
CA ILE A 143 -10.67 28.72 -7.15
C ILE A 143 -11.17 30.14 -6.86
N THR A 144 -11.34 30.94 -7.88
CA THR A 144 -11.78 32.33 -7.74
C THR A 144 -13.06 32.56 -8.50
N LEU A 145 -13.98 33.24 -7.83
CA LEU A 145 -15.19 33.83 -8.43
C LEU A 145 -15.16 35.31 -8.12
N ASP A 146 -15.04 36.13 -9.16
CA ASP A 146 -15.02 37.58 -9.02
C ASP A 146 -16.44 38.18 -8.92
N SER A 147 -16.50 39.46 -8.58
CA SER A 147 -17.76 40.19 -8.38
C SER A 147 -18.65 40.30 -9.66
N ASN A 148 -18.03 40.16 -10.85
CA ASN A 148 -18.80 40.19 -12.10
C ASN A 148 -19.65 38.93 -12.27
N ASN A 149 -19.31 37.85 -11.64
CA ASN A 149 -19.97 36.56 -11.64
C ASN A 149 -20.54 36.16 -10.28
N ALA A 150 -20.81 37.15 -9.42
CA ALA A 150 -21.29 36.91 -8.05
C ALA A 150 -22.49 35.95 -8.01
N VAL A 151 -22.49 35.02 -7.09
CA VAL A 151 -23.50 33.97 -6.91
C VAL A 151 -24.17 34.09 -5.54
N ARG A 152 -25.34 33.50 -5.39
CA ARG A 152 -26.02 33.46 -4.10
C ARG A 152 -25.23 32.67 -3.07
N TYR A 153 -25.23 33.14 -1.85
CA TYR A 153 -24.56 32.44 -0.74
C TYR A 153 -25.02 30.97 -0.61
N SER A 154 -26.29 30.67 -0.85
CA SER A 154 -26.83 29.31 -0.82
C SER A 154 -26.21 28.39 -1.89
N GLN A 155 -25.92 28.91 -3.07
CA GLN A 155 -25.26 28.17 -4.15
C GLN A 155 -23.80 27.84 -3.76
N PHE A 156 -23.12 28.80 -3.13
CA PHE A 156 -21.78 28.58 -2.60
C PHE A 156 -21.74 27.49 -1.51
N ILE A 157 -22.70 27.48 -0.58
CA ILE A 157 -22.78 26.42 0.43
C ILE A 157 -23.05 25.05 -0.22
N THR A 158 -23.95 25.00 -1.22
CA THR A 158 -24.19 23.76 -1.97
C THR A 158 -22.93 23.29 -2.70
N PHE A 159 -22.14 24.20 -3.24
CA PHE A 159 -20.86 23.88 -3.86
C PHE A 159 -19.86 23.29 -2.87
N LEU A 160 -19.72 23.90 -1.69
CA LEU A 160 -18.82 23.38 -0.64
C LEU A 160 -19.25 21.97 -0.18
N GLN A 161 -20.55 21.75 0.04
CA GLN A 161 -21.07 20.43 0.42
C GLN A 161 -20.78 19.36 -0.64
N LYS A 162 -20.99 19.70 -1.93
CA LYS A 162 -20.66 18.78 -3.02
C LYS A 162 -19.17 18.56 -3.19
N LEU A 163 -18.35 19.57 -2.92
CA LEU A 163 -16.90 19.47 -2.95
C LEU A 163 -16.40 18.54 -1.83
N GLU A 164 -16.96 18.65 -0.62
CA GLU A 164 -16.65 17.79 0.52
C GLU A 164 -17.07 16.34 0.26
N ASN A 165 -18.23 16.14 -0.35
CA ASN A 165 -18.75 14.81 -0.71
C ASN A 165 -18.08 14.19 -1.96
N ASN A 166 -17.16 14.91 -2.62
CA ASN A 166 -16.44 14.37 -3.75
C ASN A 166 -15.51 13.25 -3.33
N ARG A 167 -15.41 12.19 -4.13
CA ARG A 167 -14.60 10.99 -3.86
C ARG A 167 -13.11 11.27 -3.67
N ARG A 168 -12.61 12.39 -4.19
CA ARG A 168 -11.22 12.78 -4.00
C ARG A 168 -11.07 13.48 -2.67
N THR A 169 -10.09 13.04 -1.89
CA THR A 169 -9.75 13.68 -0.62
C THR A 169 -9.26 15.10 -0.90
N ALA A 170 -10.11 16.07 -0.64
CA ALA A 170 -9.82 17.48 -0.78
C ALA A 170 -10.10 18.18 0.55
N GLN A 171 -9.18 19.00 0.99
CA GLN A 171 -9.33 19.79 2.22
C GLN A 171 -9.37 21.25 1.87
N VAL A 172 -10.41 21.94 2.30
CA VAL A 172 -10.47 23.40 2.22
C VAL A 172 -9.46 23.99 3.24
N SER A 173 -8.51 24.74 2.73
CA SER A 173 -7.45 25.35 3.57
C SER A 173 -7.69 26.83 3.84
N ALA A 174 -8.33 27.55 2.93
CA ALA A 174 -8.66 28.95 3.11
C ALA A 174 -9.92 29.31 2.32
N ILE A 175 -10.75 30.16 2.91
CA ILE A 175 -11.94 30.75 2.27
C ILE A 175 -11.92 32.24 2.51
N ASN A 176 -12.03 33.02 1.44
CA ASN A 176 -12.22 34.46 1.51
C ASN A 176 -13.48 34.82 0.77
N ILE A 177 -14.46 35.41 1.43
CA ILE A 177 -15.77 35.76 0.86
C ILE A 177 -15.93 37.26 0.90
N THR A 178 -16.36 37.85 -0.20
CA THR A 178 -16.65 39.26 -0.33
C THR A 178 -18.10 39.43 -0.79
N PRO A 179 -18.99 40.03 0.00
CA PRO A 179 -20.36 40.35 -0.43
C PRO A 179 -20.37 41.36 -1.58
N ASP A 180 -21.33 41.23 -2.45
CA ASP A 180 -21.55 42.20 -3.51
C ASP A 180 -22.15 43.49 -2.91
N SER A 181 -21.54 44.63 -3.22
CA SER A 181 -21.98 45.93 -2.74
C SER A 181 -23.39 46.35 -3.22
N LYS A 182 -23.83 45.82 -4.37
CA LYS A 182 -25.15 46.11 -4.94
C LYS A 182 -26.23 45.15 -4.48
N ASN A 183 -25.85 43.91 -4.20
CA ASN A 183 -26.75 42.86 -3.72
C ASN A 183 -26.10 41.99 -2.66
N PRO A 184 -26.34 42.28 -1.34
CA PRO A 184 -25.69 41.56 -0.24
C PRO A 184 -25.93 40.04 -0.20
N ASN A 185 -26.96 39.56 -0.91
CA ASN A 185 -27.22 38.11 -1.02
C ASN A 185 -26.30 37.40 -2.00
N ASN A 186 -25.59 38.17 -2.83
CA ASN A 186 -24.59 37.66 -3.75
C ASN A 186 -23.20 37.85 -3.18
N ILE A 187 -22.35 36.87 -3.47
CA ILE A 187 -20.97 36.86 -3.01
C ILE A 187 -20.00 36.58 -4.14
N SER A 188 -18.83 37.15 -4.06
CA SER A 188 -17.62 36.68 -4.73
C SER A 188 -16.74 35.97 -3.71
N PHE A 189 -15.87 35.05 -4.15
CA PHE A 189 -15.01 34.30 -3.24
C PHE A 189 -13.69 33.88 -3.87
N THR A 190 -12.73 33.66 -3.00
CA THR A 190 -11.49 32.93 -3.30
C THR A 190 -11.39 31.79 -2.32
N LEU A 191 -11.33 30.56 -2.86
CA LEU A 191 -11.27 29.32 -2.11
C LEU A 191 -9.97 28.61 -2.44
N THR A 192 -9.20 28.22 -1.42
CA THR A 192 -8.03 27.37 -1.60
C THR A 192 -8.34 25.95 -1.09
N VAL A 193 -8.19 25.00 -1.98
CA VAL A 193 -8.44 23.57 -1.71
C VAL A 193 -7.15 22.80 -1.89
N ASN A 194 -6.77 22.00 -0.91
CA ASN A 194 -5.63 21.10 -0.99
C ASN A 194 -6.11 19.71 -1.43
N GLN A 195 -5.66 19.27 -2.58
CA GLN A 195 -5.88 17.91 -3.04
C GLN A 195 -4.74 17.00 -2.59
N TYR A 196 -5.06 15.85 -2.00
CA TYR A 196 -4.07 14.86 -1.62
C TYR A 196 -3.71 14.00 -2.83
N ILE A 197 -2.41 13.81 -3.06
CA ILE A 197 -1.87 12.96 -4.11
C ILE A 197 -0.75 12.07 -3.54
N LYS A 198 -0.60 10.89 -4.13
CA LYS A 198 0.50 9.96 -3.83
C LYS A 198 1.21 9.64 -5.13
N PRO A 199 2.29 10.40 -5.47
CA PRO A 199 3.08 10.15 -6.67
C PRO A 199 3.85 8.84 -6.64
#